data_6b51f35fe5ef835efe2409e148fe74b6
#
_entry.id   6b51f35fe5ef835efe2409e148fe74b6
#
_cell.length_a   1.000
_cell.length_b   1.000
_cell.length_c   1.000
_cell.angle_alpha   90.00
_cell.angle_beta   90.00
_cell.angle_gamma   90.00
#
_symmetry.space_group_name_H-M   'P 1'
#
loop_
_entity.id
_entity.type
_entity.pdbx_description
1 polymer ?
#
loop_
_entity_poly.entity_id
_entity_poly.type
_entity_poly.pdbx_seq_one_letter_code
_entity_poly.pdbx_strand_id
1 'polypeptide(L)'
;MSTEFQISPRPARRGFGFAGAAASVVAVLAIVALVLALTRPALLSWREGEVTSTTIGASLGDIAQLSVEEYVFSDVGRFDQEGLEVLGVRVPFTGRNFLVTYDGRVTAGIKDASLIDVQLADGEVNVQLPRVEVLESHIDADSVKVYDQTMNPINQLRVEDVTGFIADREADAREKAIASGLLDRAGQHAEELVRAHVAALVAGTEYEDYEVRVSQVR
;
A
#
# COMPACT_ATOMS: atom_id res chain seq x y z
N MET A 1 -0.95 22.39 108.67
CA MET A 1 -0.75 21.01 108.21
C MET A 1 -1.77 20.77 107.07
N SER A 2 -1.30 20.96 105.86
CA SER A 2 -2.13 20.94 104.68
C SER A 2 -1.94 19.59 103.94
N THR A 3 -3.00 18.85 103.83
CA THR A 3 -3.00 17.57 103.10
C THR A 3 -3.43 17.84 101.68
N GLU A 4 -2.53 17.69 100.80
CA GLU A 4 -2.76 17.84 99.38
C GLU A 4 -3.34 16.57 98.76
N PHE A 5 -4.50 16.68 98.13
CA PHE A 5 -5.25 15.59 97.52
C PHE A 5 -4.90 15.51 96.04
N GLN A 6 -4.08 14.52 95.63
CA GLN A 6 -3.71 14.28 94.22
C GLN A 6 -4.80 13.55 93.50
N ILE A 7 -5.36 14.19 92.46
CA ILE A 7 -6.33 13.60 91.53
C ILE A 7 -5.59 12.95 90.36
N SER A 8 -5.67 11.66 90.26
CA SER A 8 -5.12 10.89 89.16
C SER A 8 -5.96 11.02 87.85
N PRO A 9 -5.40 11.27 86.67
CA PRO A 9 -6.19 11.37 85.44
C PRO A 9 -6.58 9.97 84.95
N ARG A 10 -7.89 9.80 84.59
CA ARG A 10 -8.43 8.61 83.91
C ARG A 10 -7.90 8.46 82.49
N PRO A 11 -7.58 7.24 82.01
CA PRO A 11 -7.18 7.01 80.62
C PRO A 11 -8.37 7.22 79.71
N ALA A 12 -8.12 7.99 78.64
CA ALA A 12 -9.06 8.23 77.50
C ALA A 12 -9.32 6.92 76.73
N ARG A 13 -10.55 6.47 76.65
CA ARG A 13 -10.99 5.40 75.75
C ARG A 13 -10.82 5.88 74.30
N ARG A 14 -9.89 5.29 73.62
CA ARG A 14 -9.79 5.40 72.13
C ARG A 14 -11.06 4.77 71.55
N GLY A 15 -11.95 5.60 71.06
CA GLY A 15 -13.07 5.17 70.21
C GLY A 15 -12.51 4.58 68.92
N PHE A 16 -12.77 3.30 68.69
CA PHE A 16 -12.55 2.65 67.46
C PHE A 16 -13.54 3.29 66.45
N GLY A 17 -13.03 4.26 65.63
CA GLY A 17 -13.86 5.04 64.76
C GLY A 17 -14.38 4.17 63.58
N PHE A 18 -15.67 4.29 63.30
CA PHE A 18 -16.37 3.72 62.14
C PHE A 18 -15.71 4.04 60.80
N ALA A 19 -14.81 5.02 60.76
CA ALA A 19 -14.01 5.39 59.58
C ALA A 19 -13.02 4.30 59.15
N GLY A 20 -12.48 3.50 60.08
CA GLY A 20 -11.54 2.41 59.73
C GLY A 20 -12.26 1.20 59.10
N ALA A 21 -13.49 0.91 59.52
CA ALA A 21 -14.28 -0.18 58.93
C ALA A 21 -14.73 0.14 57.51
N ALA A 22 -15.11 1.39 57.23
CA ALA A 22 -15.52 1.82 55.91
C ALA A 22 -14.32 1.77 54.91
N ALA A 23 -13.12 2.19 55.32
CA ALA A 23 -11.91 2.13 54.51
C ALA A 23 -11.51 0.69 54.17
N SER A 24 -11.69 -0.25 55.12
CA SER A 24 -11.39 -1.67 54.89
C SER A 24 -12.36 -2.32 53.89
N VAL A 25 -13.64 -1.97 53.93
CA VAL A 25 -14.67 -2.48 53.01
C VAL A 25 -14.38 -1.96 51.58
N VAL A 26 -14.04 -0.69 51.45
CA VAL A 26 -13.67 -0.12 50.11
C VAL A 26 -12.41 -0.79 49.54
N ALA A 27 -11.40 -1.05 50.37
CA ALA A 27 -10.17 -1.73 49.93
C ALA A 27 -10.46 -3.18 49.47
N VAL A 28 -11.31 -3.91 50.18
CA VAL A 28 -11.72 -5.28 49.82
C VAL A 28 -12.52 -5.28 48.52
N LEU A 29 -13.44 -4.34 48.32
CA LEU A 29 -14.20 -4.21 47.07
C LEU A 29 -13.30 -3.86 45.89
N ALA A 30 -12.29 -3.00 46.09
CA ALA A 30 -11.32 -2.66 45.06
C ALA A 30 -10.44 -3.87 44.69
N ILE A 31 -10.01 -4.68 45.68
CA ILE A 31 -9.25 -5.91 45.43
C ILE A 31 -10.11 -6.96 44.71
N VAL A 32 -11.38 -7.12 45.11
CA VAL A 32 -12.31 -8.03 44.42
C VAL A 32 -12.58 -7.58 42.98
N ALA A 33 -12.78 -6.28 42.74
CA ALA A 33 -12.94 -5.73 41.42
C ALA A 33 -11.69 -5.93 40.57
N LEU A 34 -10.48 -5.76 41.13
CA LEU A 34 -9.21 -6.00 40.46
C LEU A 34 -9.00 -7.49 40.13
N VAL A 35 -9.32 -8.38 41.06
CA VAL A 35 -9.25 -9.84 40.83
C VAL A 35 -10.26 -10.27 39.77
N LEU A 36 -11.49 -9.73 39.80
CA LEU A 36 -12.50 -10.00 38.77
C LEU A 36 -12.09 -9.45 37.42
N ALA A 37 -11.42 -8.30 37.33
CA ALA A 37 -10.88 -7.75 36.12
C ALA A 37 -9.71 -8.61 35.55
N LEU A 38 -8.87 -9.16 36.43
CA LEU A 38 -7.75 -10.02 36.04
C LEU A 38 -8.17 -11.47 35.70
N THR A 39 -9.26 -11.98 36.31
CA THR A 39 -9.74 -13.35 36.05
C THR A 39 -10.81 -13.44 34.97
N ARG A 40 -11.36 -12.29 34.53
CA ARG A 40 -12.30 -12.22 33.41
C ARG A 40 -11.76 -11.32 32.32
N PRO A 41 -10.86 -11.84 31.47
CA PRO A 41 -10.32 -11.07 30.34
C PRO A 41 -11.40 -10.50 29.40
N ALA A 42 -12.59 -11.13 29.38
CA ALA A 42 -13.74 -10.65 28.61
C ALA A 42 -14.30 -9.27 29.07
N LEU A 43 -13.97 -8.78 30.30
CA LEU A 43 -14.36 -7.43 30.72
C LEU A 43 -13.35 -6.35 30.33
N LEU A 44 -12.16 -6.75 29.89
CA LEU A 44 -11.09 -5.92 29.36
C LEU A 44 -10.85 -6.21 27.87
N SER A 45 -11.75 -6.93 27.21
CA SER A 45 -11.72 -7.02 25.76
C SER A 45 -11.93 -5.61 25.23
N TRP A 46 -10.83 -4.95 24.90
CA TRP A 46 -10.83 -3.90 23.89
C TRP A 46 -11.56 -4.55 22.72
N ARG A 47 -12.64 -3.92 22.26
CA ARG A 47 -13.34 -4.39 21.06
C ARG A 47 -12.29 -4.52 19.98
N GLU A 48 -11.78 -5.74 19.79
CA GLU A 48 -11.12 -6.11 18.55
C GLU A 48 -12.14 -5.76 17.48
N GLY A 49 -11.75 -4.90 16.55
CA GLY A 49 -12.67 -4.43 15.51
C GLY A 49 -13.26 -5.66 14.84
N GLU A 50 -14.59 -5.75 14.82
CA GLU A 50 -15.31 -6.85 14.19
C GLU A 50 -14.80 -6.98 12.73
N VAL A 51 -14.19 -8.12 12.42
CA VAL A 51 -13.72 -8.40 11.07
C VAL A 51 -14.94 -8.63 10.20
N THR A 52 -15.19 -7.72 9.28
CA THR A 52 -16.29 -7.75 8.33
C THR A 52 -15.75 -7.67 6.91
N SER A 53 -16.55 -8.03 5.93
CA SER A 53 -16.20 -7.84 4.51
C SER A 53 -15.78 -6.40 4.20
N THR A 54 -16.40 -5.42 4.88
CA THR A 54 -16.06 -3.99 4.71
C THR A 54 -14.69 -3.64 5.29
N THR A 55 -14.32 -4.17 6.47
CA THR A 55 -13.00 -3.91 7.07
C THR A 55 -11.89 -4.59 6.28
N ILE A 56 -12.11 -5.81 5.80
CA ILE A 56 -11.18 -6.51 4.90
C ILE A 56 -11.04 -5.70 3.59
N GLY A 57 -12.14 -5.30 2.97
CA GLY A 57 -12.12 -4.53 1.72
C GLY A 57 -11.37 -3.20 1.83
N ALA A 58 -11.57 -2.45 2.92
CA ALA A 58 -10.85 -1.20 3.17
C ALA A 58 -9.33 -1.42 3.32
N SER A 59 -8.93 -2.47 4.05
CA SER A 59 -7.51 -2.81 4.22
C SER A 59 -6.85 -3.29 2.91
N LEU A 60 -7.62 -3.96 2.04
CA LEU A 60 -7.14 -4.40 0.73
C LEU A 60 -6.93 -3.22 -0.22
N GLY A 61 -7.69 -2.14 -0.10
CA GLY A 61 -7.53 -0.94 -0.91
C GLY A 61 -6.12 -0.37 -0.84
N ASP A 62 -5.57 -0.26 0.35
CA ASP A 62 -4.23 0.26 0.59
C ASP A 62 -3.14 -0.66 -0.01
N ILE A 63 -3.32 -1.98 0.08
CA ILE A 63 -2.36 -2.97 -0.41
C ILE A 63 -2.41 -3.12 -1.92
N ALA A 64 -3.60 -3.08 -2.51
CA ALA A 64 -3.74 -3.20 -3.95
C ALA A 64 -3.06 -2.06 -4.70
N GLN A 65 -3.01 -0.85 -4.12
CA GLN A 65 -2.25 0.27 -4.66
C GLN A 65 -0.73 0.05 -4.61
N LEU A 66 -0.25 -0.80 -3.69
CA LEU A 66 1.16 -1.17 -3.56
C LEU A 66 1.56 -2.36 -4.44
N SER A 67 0.58 -3.09 -4.99
CA SER A 67 0.81 -4.26 -5.85
C SER A 67 1.17 -3.83 -7.26
N VAL A 68 2.39 -3.35 -7.44
CA VAL A 68 2.92 -2.89 -8.72
C VAL A 68 4.03 -3.83 -9.17
N GLU A 69 3.91 -4.33 -10.40
CA GLU A 69 4.96 -5.06 -11.10
C GLU A 69 5.65 -4.12 -12.06
N GLU A 70 6.97 -4.24 -12.19
CA GLU A 70 7.79 -3.34 -13.00
C GLU A 70 8.57 -4.09 -14.08
N TYR A 71 8.56 -3.55 -15.28
CA TYR A 71 9.39 -3.95 -16.40
C TYR A 71 10.39 -2.84 -16.68
N VAL A 72 11.66 -3.04 -16.30
CA VAL A 72 12.74 -2.08 -16.54
C VAL A 72 13.40 -2.41 -17.88
N PHE A 73 13.70 -1.40 -18.67
CA PHE A 73 14.37 -1.54 -19.96
C PHE A 73 15.46 -0.49 -20.17
N SER A 74 16.47 -0.87 -20.94
CA SER A 74 17.49 0.02 -21.50
C SER A 74 17.55 -0.24 -23.00
N ASP A 75 17.36 0.77 -23.79
CA ASP A 75 17.24 0.60 -25.25
C ASP A 75 18.01 1.69 -26.01
N VAL A 76 18.23 1.45 -27.29
CA VAL A 76 18.88 2.38 -28.23
C VAL A 76 17.88 2.74 -29.31
N GLY A 77 17.56 4.02 -29.39
CA GLY A 77 16.67 4.54 -30.40
C GLY A 77 17.42 5.28 -31.48
N ARG A 78 16.92 5.16 -32.71
CA ARG A 78 17.35 5.95 -33.84
C ARG A 78 16.18 6.77 -34.33
N PHE A 79 16.43 8.05 -34.50
CA PHE A 79 15.51 8.97 -35.17
C PHE A 79 16.09 9.31 -36.54
N ASP A 80 15.31 9.05 -37.57
CA ASP A 80 15.64 9.42 -38.94
C ASP A 80 14.48 10.22 -39.53
N GLN A 81 14.75 11.44 -39.93
CA GLN A 81 13.82 12.24 -40.70
C GLN A 81 14.38 12.50 -42.08
N GLU A 82 13.67 12.04 -43.11
CA GLU A 82 14.05 12.29 -44.49
C GLU A 82 14.10 13.79 -44.79
N GLY A 83 15.04 14.18 -45.65
CA GLY A 83 15.19 15.55 -46.09
C GLY A 83 14.06 15.99 -47.03
N LEU A 84 14.04 17.27 -47.33
CA LEU A 84 13.10 17.87 -48.28
C LEU A 84 13.27 17.25 -49.69
N GLU A 85 12.14 16.90 -50.30
CA GLU A 85 12.06 16.52 -51.69
C GLU A 85 11.34 17.64 -52.46
N VAL A 86 12.00 18.15 -53.53
CA VAL A 86 11.44 19.20 -54.38
C VAL A 86 11.43 18.69 -55.82
N LEU A 87 10.24 18.60 -56.41
CA LEU A 87 10.03 18.10 -57.77
C LEU A 87 10.65 16.71 -58.06
N GLY A 88 10.57 15.78 -57.07
CA GLY A 88 11.15 14.44 -57.19
C GLY A 88 12.67 14.36 -56.99
N VAL A 89 13.31 15.48 -56.59
CA VAL A 89 14.73 15.53 -56.29
C VAL A 89 14.93 15.75 -54.80
N ARG A 90 15.68 14.84 -54.16
CA ARG A 90 16.05 15.00 -52.75
C ARG A 90 17.08 16.11 -52.61
N VAL A 91 16.78 17.07 -51.76
CA VAL A 91 17.69 18.16 -51.43
C VAL A 91 18.72 17.65 -50.43
N PRO A 92 20.02 17.61 -50.78
CA PRO A 92 21.05 17.13 -49.85
C PRO A 92 21.14 18.03 -48.63
N PHE A 93 21.55 17.46 -47.50
CA PHE A 93 21.74 18.14 -46.20
C PHE A 93 20.46 18.73 -45.57
N THR A 94 19.29 18.20 -45.91
CA THR A 94 18.02 18.61 -45.29
C THR A 94 17.41 17.56 -44.34
N GLY A 95 17.95 16.34 -44.34
CA GLY A 95 17.56 15.28 -43.41
C GLY A 95 18.15 15.49 -42.00
N ARG A 96 17.52 14.88 -41.01
CA ARG A 96 17.98 14.84 -39.63
C ARG A 96 18.03 13.42 -39.12
N ASN A 97 19.09 13.06 -38.41
CA ASN A 97 19.17 11.80 -37.71
C ASN A 97 19.88 11.99 -36.37
N PHE A 98 19.51 11.18 -35.42
CA PHE A 98 20.23 11.05 -34.15
C PHE A 98 20.11 9.63 -33.60
N LEU A 99 21.13 9.22 -32.87
CA LEU A 99 21.16 7.99 -32.10
C LEU A 99 21.11 8.35 -30.62
N VAL A 100 20.23 7.71 -29.88
CA VAL A 100 20.04 7.99 -28.47
C VAL A 100 19.92 6.69 -27.69
N THR A 101 20.53 6.65 -26.50
CA THR A 101 20.26 5.63 -25.51
C THR A 101 19.36 6.20 -24.43
N TYR A 102 18.51 5.37 -23.88
CA TYR A 102 17.59 5.74 -22.81
C TYR A 102 17.22 4.53 -21.98
N ASP A 103 16.98 4.79 -20.71
CA ASP A 103 16.46 3.84 -19.75
C ASP A 103 15.01 4.20 -19.43
N GLY A 104 14.21 3.21 -19.08
CA GLY A 104 12.82 3.45 -18.72
C GLY A 104 12.21 2.28 -17.99
N ARG A 105 10.95 2.45 -17.62
CA ARG A 105 10.16 1.44 -16.93
C ARG A 105 8.71 1.48 -17.37
N VAL A 106 8.10 0.32 -17.32
CA VAL A 106 6.65 0.15 -17.48
C VAL A 106 6.13 -0.51 -16.23
N THR A 107 5.15 0.10 -15.57
CA THR A 107 4.54 -0.42 -14.36
C THR A 107 3.14 -0.94 -14.65
N ALA A 108 2.76 -2.03 -13.99
CA ALA A 108 1.42 -2.62 -14.08
C ALA A 108 0.90 -2.97 -12.69
N GLY A 109 -0.40 -2.86 -12.50
CA GLY A 109 -1.06 -3.14 -11.24
C GLY A 109 -2.56 -2.85 -11.29
N ILE A 110 -3.20 -2.84 -10.13
CA ILE A 110 -4.61 -2.49 -9.95
C ILE A 110 -4.72 -0.97 -9.90
N LYS A 111 -5.45 -0.38 -10.87
CA LYS A 111 -5.63 1.07 -10.94
C LYS A 111 -6.63 1.60 -9.94
N ASP A 112 -7.72 0.88 -9.74
CA ASP A 112 -8.80 1.28 -8.84
C ASP A 112 -9.10 0.16 -7.84
N ALA A 113 -8.53 0.31 -6.65
CA ALA A 113 -8.70 -0.63 -5.56
C ALA A 113 -10.12 -0.59 -4.95
N SER A 114 -10.92 0.45 -5.21
CA SER A 114 -12.30 0.53 -4.73
C SER A 114 -13.22 -0.48 -5.41
N LEU A 115 -12.77 -1.08 -6.52
CA LEU A 115 -13.48 -2.13 -7.24
C LEU A 115 -13.22 -3.54 -6.70
N ILE A 116 -12.40 -3.68 -5.64
CA ILE A 116 -12.21 -4.96 -4.96
C ILE A 116 -13.50 -5.32 -4.22
N ASP A 117 -14.05 -6.47 -4.55
CA ASP A 117 -15.22 -7.01 -3.87
C ASP A 117 -14.81 -8.14 -2.91
N VAL A 118 -15.36 -8.11 -1.68
CA VAL A 118 -15.07 -9.09 -0.63
C VAL A 118 -16.38 -9.65 -0.10
N GLN A 119 -16.52 -10.96 -0.17
CA GLN A 119 -17.70 -11.68 0.31
C GLN A 119 -17.29 -12.75 1.32
N LEU A 120 -17.95 -12.74 2.47
CA LEU A 120 -17.83 -13.74 3.53
C LEU A 120 -19.09 -14.61 3.50
N ALA A 121 -18.97 -15.84 3.03
CA ALA A 121 -20.09 -16.76 2.94
C ALA A 121 -19.62 -18.22 2.96
N ASP A 122 -20.44 -19.10 3.55
CA ASP A 122 -20.30 -20.55 3.46
C ASP A 122 -18.92 -21.13 3.85
N GLY A 123 -18.21 -20.48 4.79
CA GLY A 123 -16.88 -20.91 5.21
C GLY A 123 -15.75 -20.46 4.27
N GLU A 124 -16.02 -19.49 3.41
CA GLU A 124 -15.07 -18.94 2.46
C GLU A 124 -14.97 -17.42 2.56
N VAL A 125 -13.76 -16.90 2.33
CA VAL A 125 -13.49 -15.48 2.07
C VAL A 125 -13.22 -15.34 0.57
N ASN A 126 -14.22 -14.91 -0.18
CA ASN A 126 -14.11 -14.71 -1.61
C ASN A 126 -13.71 -13.26 -1.91
N VAL A 127 -12.54 -13.08 -2.53
CA VAL A 127 -12.04 -11.77 -2.97
C VAL A 127 -11.98 -11.72 -4.48
N GLN A 128 -12.67 -10.76 -5.07
CA GLN A 128 -12.64 -10.51 -6.50
C GLN A 128 -11.83 -9.25 -6.79
N LEU A 129 -10.69 -9.43 -7.49
CA LEU A 129 -9.83 -8.33 -7.88
C LEU A 129 -10.24 -7.78 -9.26
N PRO A 130 -10.16 -6.47 -9.47
CA PRO A 130 -10.29 -5.88 -10.80
C PRO A 130 -9.10 -6.31 -11.68
N ARG A 131 -9.22 -6.08 -12.99
CA ARG A 131 -8.13 -6.36 -13.93
C ARG A 131 -6.91 -5.52 -13.60
N VAL A 132 -5.73 -6.14 -13.72
CA VAL A 132 -4.47 -5.40 -13.75
C VAL A 132 -4.31 -4.75 -15.12
N GLU A 133 -3.76 -3.54 -15.13
CA GLU A 133 -3.48 -2.80 -16.35
C GLU A 133 -2.11 -2.11 -16.25
N VAL A 134 -1.60 -1.65 -17.38
CA VAL A 134 -0.41 -0.80 -17.37
C VAL A 134 -0.79 0.55 -16.78
N LEU A 135 -0.16 0.89 -15.66
CA LEU A 135 -0.38 2.14 -14.94
C LEU A 135 0.43 3.28 -15.53
N GLU A 136 1.67 3.01 -15.90
CA GLU A 136 2.60 4.00 -16.45
C GLU A 136 3.61 3.34 -17.40
N SER A 137 3.99 4.06 -18.44
CA SER A 137 5.16 3.79 -19.27
C SER A 137 5.98 5.06 -19.34
N HIS A 138 7.21 5.03 -18.84
CA HIS A 138 8.01 6.23 -18.65
C HIS A 138 9.46 6.00 -19.04
N ILE A 139 10.02 6.95 -19.79
CA ILE A 139 11.46 7.05 -20.08
C ILE A 139 12.06 8.07 -19.11
N ASP A 140 13.14 7.67 -18.43
CA ASP A 140 13.86 8.56 -17.54
C ASP A 140 14.62 9.62 -18.38
N ALA A 141 14.17 10.85 -18.27
CA ALA A 141 14.74 11.97 -19.02
C ALA A 141 16.23 12.20 -18.72
N ASP A 142 16.67 11.89 -17.49
CA ASP A 142 18.07 12.03 -17.07
C ASP A 142 18.98 10.94 -17.68
N SER A 143 18.39 9.82 -18.11
CA SER A 143 19.10 8.73 -18.77
C SER A 143 19.36 8.96 -20.25
N VAL A 144 18.64 9.90 -20.87
CA VAL A 144 18.69 10.16 -22.30
C VAL A 144 20.04 10.73 -22.72
N LYS A 145 20.79 9.98 -23.54
CA LYS A 145 22.11 10.39 -24.06
C LYS A 145 22.11 10.33 -25.57
N VAL A 146 22.38 11.46 -26.19
CA VAL A 146 22.54 11.55 -27.67
C VAL A 146 24.00 11.29 -28.05
N TYR A 147 24.23 10.28 -28.88
CA TYR A 147 25.58 9.85 -29.26
C TYR A 147 25.97 10.30 -30.66
N ASP A 148 25.04 10.36 -31.61
CA ASP A 148 25.31 10.76 -32.96
C ASP A 148 24.22 11.72 -33.41
N GLN A 149 24.63 12.88 -33.86
CA GLN A 149 23.74 13.92 -34.34
C GLN A 149 24.33 14.53 -35.62
N THR A 150 23.59 14.44 -36.71
CA THR A 150 23.96 15.14 -37.93
C THR A 150 23.72 16.63 -37.74
N MET A 151 24.79 17.42 -37.63
CA MET A 151 24.71 18.87 -37.58
C MET A 151 24.30 19.43 -38.94
N ASN A 152 23.04 19.79 -39.06
CA ASN A 152 22.52 20.47 -40.22
C ASN A 152 22.16 21.91 -39.87
N PRO A 153 22.85 22.92 -40.39
CA PRO A 153 22.58 24.32 -40.05
C PRO A 153 21.22 24.80 -40.54
N ILE A 154 20.61 24.13 -41.51
CA ILE A 154 19.34 24.53 -42.12
C ILE A 154 18.15 23.87 -41.41
N ASN A 155 18.37 22.67 -40.83
CA ASN A 155 17.31 21.89 -40.23
C ASN A 155 17.73 21.36 -38.83
N GLN A 156 17.67 22.24 -37.84
CA GLN A 156 18.06 21.93 -36.47
C GLN A 156 17.03 21.02 -35.81
N LEU A 157 17.46 20.18 -34.85
CA LEU A 157 16.60 19.37 -34.02
C LEU A 157 15.65 20.28 -33.19
N ARG A 158 14.35 19.99 -33.19
CA ARG A 158 13.35 20.71 -32.45
C ARG A 158 12.94 19.92 -31.22
N VAL A 159 12.44 20.61 -30.19
CA VAL A 159 11.94 19.97 -28.98
C VAL A 159 10.79 19.01 -29.30
N GLU A 160 9.93 19.38 -30.25
CA GLU A 160 8.81 18.53 -30.71
C GLU A 160 9.28 17.20 -31.30
N ASP A 161 10.43 17.16 -31.97
CA ASP A 161 10.99 15.93 -32.54
C ASP A 161 11.43 14.97 -31.45
N VAL A 162 12.02 15.51 -30.36
CA VAL A 162 12.47 14.73 -29.20
C VAL A 162 11.27 14.23 -28.40
N THR A 163 10.29 15.09 -28.13
CA THR A 163 9.10 14.69 -27.37
C THR A 163 8.25 13.67 -28.11
N GLY A 164 8.09 13.82 -29.43
CA GLY A 164 7.43 12.84 -30.28
C GLY A 164 8.16 11.50 -30.27
N PHE A 165 9.49 11.52 -30.40
CA PHE A 165 10.30 10.31 -30.31
C PHE A 165 10.16 9.59 -28.97
N ILE A 166 10.19 10.33 -27.85
CA ILE A 166 10.01 9.74 -26.51
C ILE A 166 8.63 9.09 -26.40
N ALA A 167 7.57 9.77 -26.81
CA ALA A 167 6.21 9.23 -26.76
C ALA A 167 6.07 7.93 -27.58
N ASP A 168 6.67 7.86 -28.78
CA ASP A 168 6.67 6.64 -29.59
C ASP A 168 7.42 5.50 -28.89
N ARG A 169 8.56 5.80 -28.24
CA ARG A 169 9.36 4.79 -27.52
C ARG A 169 8.66 4.29 -26.27
N GLU A 170 7.94 5.15 -25.55
CA GLU A 170 7.10 4.76 -24.40
C GLU A 170 5.96 3.83 -24.83
N ALA A 171 5.35 4.09 -26.00
CA ALA A 171 4.33 3.22 -26.56
C ALA A 171 4.91 1.84 -26.95
N ASP A 172 6.05 1.81 -27.65
CA ASP A 172 6.75 0.57 -28.00
C ASP A 172 7.16 -0.24 -26.76
N ALA A 173 7.67 0.43 -25.72
CA ALA A 173 8.06 -0.19 -24.46
C ALA A 173 6.86 -0.82 -23.75
N ARG A 174 5.72 -0.14 -23.75
CA ARG A 174 4.46 -0.66 -23.22
C ARG A 174 4.05 -1.97 -23.92
N GLU A 175 4.07 -1.99 -25.26
CA GLU A 175 3.74 -3.19 -26.03
C GLU A 175 4.71 -4.34 -25.75
N LYS A 176 6.02 -4.07 -25.71
CA LYS A 176 7.06 -5.05 -25.36
C LYS A 176 6.85 -5.63 -23.95
N ALA A 177 6.56 -4.77 -22.98
CA ALA A 177 6.32 -5.18 -21.60
C ALA A 177 5.10 -6.10 -21.49
N ILE A 178 3.99 -5.76 -22.14
CA ILE A 178 2.79 -6.61 -22.21
C ILE A 178 3.13 -7.95 -22.87
N ALA A 179 3.80 -7.94 -24.01
CA ALA A 179 4.21 -9.14 -24.72
C ALA A 179 5.18 -10.03 -23.91
N SER A 180 5.95 -9.45 -22.97
CA SER A 180 6.82 -10.16 -22.03
C SER A 180 6.10 -10.77 -20.84
N GLY A 181 4.76 -10.65 -20.77
CA GLY A 181 3.94 -11.19 -19.68
C GLY A 181 3.88 -10.33 -18.42
N LEU A 182 4.12 -9.01 -18.55
CA LEU A 182 4.05 -8.09 -17.40
C LEU A 182 2.70 -8.16 -16.68
N LEU A 183 1.59 -8.17 -17.43
CA LEU A 183 0.24 -8.21 -16.83
C LEU A 183 -0.05 -9.53 -16.12
N ASP A 184 0.44 -10.66 -16.67
CA ASP A 184 0.26 -11.97 -16.03
C ASP A 184 1.00 -12.05 -14.70
N ARG A 185 2.25 -11.55 -14.65
CA ARG A 185 3.02 -11.49 -13.41
C ARG A 185 2.38 -10.55 -12.38
N ALA A 186 1.94 -9.36 -12.83
CA ALA A 186 1.26 -8.40 -11.96
C ALA A 186 -0.01 -9.00 -11.35
N GLY A 187 -0.78 -9.75 -12.14
CA GLY A 187 -1.97 -10.43 -11.67
C GLY A 187 -1.68 -11.50 -10.61
N GLN A 188 -0.71 -12.37 -10.88
CA GLN A 188 -0.30 -13.41 -9.93
C GLN A 188 0.22 -12.80 -8.62
N HIS A 189 1.06 -11.77 -8.71
CA HIS A 189 1.60 -11.08 -7.54
C HIS A 189 0.48 -10.43 -6.70
N ALA A 190 -0.50 -9.77 -7.36
CA ALA A 190 -1.65 -9.19 -6.68
C ALA A 190 -2.49 -10.26 -5.95
N GLU A 191 -2.75 -11.40 -6.59
CA GLU A 191 -3.49 -12.51 -5.97
C GLU A 191 -2.76 -13.10 -4.75
N GLU A 192 -1.45 -13.32 -4.86
CA GLU A 192 -0.63 -13.85 -3.77
C GLU A 192 -0.58 -12.89 -2.58
N LEU A 193 -0.35 -11.60 -2.85
CA LEU A 193 -0.29 -10.56 -1.82
C LEU A 193 -1.63 -10.41 -1.08
N VAL A 194 -2.73 -10.34 -1.83
CA VAL A 194 -4.07 -10.22 -1.26
C VAL A 194 -4.43 -11.47 -0.45
N ARG A 195 -4.13 -12.67 -0.96
CA ARG A 195 -4.37 -13.92 -0.22
C ARG A 195 -3.62 -13.96 1.10
N ALA A 196 -2.33 -13.62 1.09
CA ALA A 196 -1.51 -13.60 2.29
C ALA A 196 -2.02 -12.58 3.31
N HIS A 197 -2.43 -11.41 2.84
CA HIS A 197 -2.95 -10.35 3.70
C HIS A 197 -4.29 -10.72 4.33
N VAL A 198 -5.23 -11.24 3.56
CA VAL A 198 -6.54 -11.69 4.07
C VAL A 198 -6.34 -12.80 5.08
N ALA A 199 -5.49 -13.79 4.81
CA ALA A 199 -5.18 -14.85 5.75
C ALA A 199 -4.63 -14.29 7.09
N ALA A 200 -3.79 -13.25 7.04
CA ALA A 200 -3.28 -12.60 8.24
C ALA A 200 -4.36 -11.81 9.01
N LEU A 201 -5.31 -11.21 8.30
CA LEU A 201 -6.42 -10.46 8.91
C LEU A 201 -7.43 -11.35 9.60
N VAL A 202 -7.70 -12.56 9.08
CA VAL A 202 -8.68 -13.48 9.66
C VAL A 202 -8.08 -14.37 10.74
N ALA A 203 -6.74 -14.45 10.84
CA ALA A 203 -6.06 -15.23 11.87
C ALA A 203 -6.44 -14.76 13.29
N GLY A 204 -6.82 -15.71 14.17
CA GLY A 204 -7.28 -15.41 15.53
C GLY A 204 -8.71 -14.88 15.62
N THR A 205 -9.45 -14.84 14.53
CA THR A 205 -10.87 -14.44 14.48
C THR A 205 -11.79 -15.66 14.29
N GLU A 206 -13.09 -15.47 14.28
CA GLU A 206 -14.08 -16.51 13.96
C GLU A 206 -13.98 -17.02 12.52
N TYR A 207 -13.22 -16.32 11.65
CA TYR A 207 -13.01 -16.65 10.23
C TYR A 207 -11.66 -17.33 9.97
N GLU A 208 -10.90 -17.72 11.02
CA GLU A 208 -9.57 -18.33 10.87
C GLU A 208 -9.59 -19.61 10.02
N ASP A 209 -10.66 -20.42 10.15
CA ASP A 209 -10.84 -21.67 9.42
C ASP A 209 -11.42 -21.48 8.00
N TYR A 210 -11.70 -20.25 7.58
CA TYR A 210 -12.29 -19.98 6.26
C TYR A 210 -11.23 -20.13 5.16
N GLU A 211 -11.64 -20.73 4.04
CA GLU A 211 -10.80 -20.83 2.85
C GLU A 211 -10.74 -19.48 2.11
N VAL A 212 -9.54 -18.90 1.95
CA VAL A 212 -9.34 -17.64 1.24
C VAL A 212 -9.20 -17.90 -0.26
N ARG A 213 -10.20 -17.48 -1.04
CA ARG A 213 -10.22 -17.56 -2.50
C ARG A 213 -10.09 -16.17 -3.11
N VAL A 214 -9.03 -16.01 -3.91
CA VAL A 214 -8.78 -14.77 -4.65
C VAL A 214 -8.86 -15.07 -6.14
N SER A 215 -9.61 -14.26 -6.87
CA SER A 215 -9.77 -14.38 -8.32
C SER A 215 -9.79 -13.01 -8.97
N GLN A 216 -9.42 -12.94 -10.25
CA GLN A 216 -9.53 -11.72 -11.05
C GLN A 216 -10.76 -11.74 -11.96
N VAL A 217 -11.34 -10.55 -12.17
CA VAL A 217 -12.35 -10.34 -13.22
C VAL A 217 -11.68 -10.52 -14.58
N ARG A 218 -12.20 -11.42 -15.42
CA ARG A 218 -11.71 -11.64 -16.79
C ARG A 218 -12.18 -10.60 -17.77
#